data_1735ad10fb49b4c9554831d5f724bde1
#
_entry.id   1735ad10fb49b4c9554831d5f724bde1
#
_cell.length_a   1.000
_cell.length_b   1.000
_cell.length_c   1.000
_cell.angle_alpha   90.00
_cell.angle_beta   90.00
_cell.angle_gamma   90.00
#
_symmetry.space_group_name_H-M   'P 1'
#
loop_
_entity.id
_entity.type
_entity.pdbx_description
1 polymer ?
#
loop_
_entity_poly.entity_id
_entity_poly.type
_entity_poly.pdbx_seq_one_letter_code
_entity_poly.pdbx_strand_id
1 'polypeptide(L)'
;MTIMAPEAAAESLDPRDPLLRLKTFFDDGCDVELLHERDRSGVLAAAGTVNGVRTVAFCTDGTVMGGAMGVEGCAHIVNAYDTAIEEQSPIVGIWHSG
;
A
#
# COMPACT_ATOMS: atom_id res chain seq x y z
N MET A 1 13.58 20.32 15.03
CA MET A 1 13.44 19.57 14.24
C MET A 1 12.96 18.29 14.55
N THR A 2 13.23 17.70 15.14
CA THR A 2 12.90 16.42 15.41
C THR A 2 11.60 16.20 16.03
N ILE A 3 10.90 17.20 16.39
CA ILE A 3 9.69 17.05 17.12
C ILE A 3 8.64 16.31 16.39
N MET A 4 8.56 16.52 15.09
CA MET A 4 7.56 15.83 14.36
C MET A 4 7.91 14.42 14.12
N ALA A 5 9.16 14.12 14.17
CA ALA A 5 9.63 12.80 13.89
C ALA A 5 9.07 11.71 14.79
N PRO A 6 8.89 11.94 16.08
CA PRO A 6 8.44 10.83 16.94
C PRO A 6 7.11 10.24 16.54
N GLU A 7 6.15 11.07 16.18
CA GLU A 7 4.85 10.54 15.81
C GLU A 7 4.89 9.80 14.50
N ALA A 8 5.55 10.39 13.52
CA ALA A 8 5.66 9.75 12.23
C ALA A 8 6.44 8.45 12.36
N ALA A 9 7.48 8.46 13.18
CA ALA A 9 8.27 7.27 13.38
C ALA A 9 7.44 6.18 14.05
N ALA A 10 6.61 6.55 15.02
CA ALA A 10 5.80 5.57 15.72
C ALA A 10 4.84 4.89 14.76
N GLU A 11 4.22 5.66 13.88
CA GLU A 11 3.32 5.07 12.90
C GLU A 11 4.05 4.19 11.92
N SER A 12 5.27 4.59 11.57
CA SER A 12 6.04 3.86 10.58
C SER A 12 6.70 2.61 11.13
N LEU A 13 6.73 2.44 12.45
CA LEU A 13 7.43 1.32 13.05
C LEU A 13 6.65 0.03 13.11
N ASP A 14 5.34 0.07 12.87
CA ASP A 14 4.57 -1.18 12.86
C ASP A 14 4.85 -1.90 11.56
N PRO A 15 5.48 -3.08 11.61
CA PRO A 15 5.84 -3.79 10.38
C PRO A 15 4.61 -4.26 9.60
N ARG A 16 3.43 -4.20 10.19
CA ARG A 16 2.20 -4.58 9.50
C ARG A 16 1.56 -3.39 8.79
N ASP A 17 2.09 -2.18 9.00
CA ASP A 17 1.52 -0.99 8.36
C ASP A 17 1.65 -1.12 6.85
N PRO A 18 0.54 -1.10 6.10
CA PRO A 18 0.60 -1.29 4.66
C PRO A 18 1.37 -0.19 3.94
N LEU A 19 1.33 1.05 4.44
CA LEU A 19 2.10 2.12 3.80
C LEU A 19 3.59 1.87 3.93
N LEU A 20 4.03 1.42 5.10
CA LEU A 20 5.44 1.09 5.29
C LEU A 20 5.85 -0.04 4.38
N ARG A 21 5.01 -1.07 4.27
CA ARG A 21 5.34 -2.22 3.42
C ARG A 21 5.39 -1.82 1.95
N LEU A 22 4.49 -0.96 1.51
CA LEU A 22 4.50 -0.48 0.13
C LEU A 22 5.74 0.37 -0.14
N LYS A 23 6.08 1.26 0.78
CA LYS A 23 7.28 2.09 0.61
C LYS A 23 8.55 1.25 0.58
N THR A 24 8.58 0.16 1.31
CA THR A 24 9.73 -0.74 1.31
C THR A 24 9.78 -1.54 0.00
N PHE A 25 8.62 -1.85 -0.56
CA PHE A 25 8.54 -2.60 -1.81
C PHE A 25 8.99 -1.79 -3.02
N PHE A 26 8.58 -0.52 -3.09
CA PHE A 26 8.93 0.32 -4.22
C PHE A 26 10.38 0.80 -4.11
N ASP A 27 10.92 1.30 -5.21
CA ASP A 27 12.29 1.81 -5.25
C ASP A 27 12.49 2.93 -4.24
N ASP A 28 13.68 2.98 -3.65
CA ASP A 28 14.05 4.09 -2.76
C ASP A 28 13.98 5.39 -3.52
N GLY A 29 13.38 6.38 -2.89
CA GLY A 29 13.34 7.72 -3.48
C GLY A 29 12.29 7.94 -4.53
N CYS A 30 11.54 6.90 -4.91
CA CYS A 30 10.45 7.12 -5.86
C CYS A 30 9.24 7.69 -5.13
N ASP A 31 8.40 8.40 -5.87
CA ASP A 31 7.15 8.89 -5.31
C ASP A 31 6.13 7.77 -5.31
N VAL A 32 5.65 7.42 -4.13
CA VAL A 32 4.60 6.42 -3.98
C VAL A 32 3.26 7.14 -4.03
N GLU A 33 2.48 6.84 -5.04
CA GLU A 33 1.20 7.49 -5.27
C GLU A 33 0.08 6.58 -4.78
N LEU A 34 -0.64 7.01 -3.74
CA LEU A 34 -1.76 6.22 -3.25
C LEU A 34 -2.91 6.32 -4.23
N LEU A 35 -3.55 5.19 -4.53
CA LEU A 35 -4.67 5.16 -5.46
C LEU A 35 -5.99 5.57 -4.79
N HIS A 36 -6.00 5.65 -3.47
CA HIS A 36 -7.16 6.07 -2.70
C HIS A 36 -6.67 6.55 -1.34
N GLU A 37 -7.53 7.26 -0.61
CA GLU A 37 -7.18 7.69 0.74
C GLU A 37 -7.13 6.47 1.65
N ARG A 38 -6.27 6.54 2.65
CA ARG A 38 -6.22 5.47 3.64
C ARG A 38 -7.55 5.42 4.38
N ASP A 39 -8.04 4.21 4.58
CA ASP A 39 -9.31 4.01 5.26
C ASP A 39 -9.23 2.72 6.09
N ARG A 40 -10.33 2.24 6.56
CA ARG A 40 -10.37 1.05 7.40
C ARG A 40 -10.85 -0.16 6.62
N SER A 41 -10.67 -0.14 5.32
CA SER A 41 -11.11 -1.22 4.46
C SER A 41 -10.26 -2.48 4.59
N GLY A 42 -9.07 -2.36 5.14
CA GLY A 42 -8.13 -3.47 5.22
C GLY A 42 -7.20 -3.59 4.04
N VAL A 43 -7.24 -2.64 3.11
CA VAL A 43 -6.39 -2.66 1.92
C VAL A 43 -5.88 -1.27 1.61
N LEU A 44 -4.62 -1.18 1.21
CA LEU A 44 -4.06 0.06 0.69
C LEU A 44 -3.44 -0.24 -0.66
N ALA A 45 -3.80 0.53 -1.67
CA ALA A 45 -3.28 0.37 -3.02
C ALA A 45 -2.50 1.61 -3.44
N ALA A 46 -1.44 1.38 -4.20
CA ALA A 46 -0.55 2.46 -4.59
C ALA A 46 0.16 2.13 -5.90
N ALA A 47 0.79 3.12 -6.48
CA ALA A 47 1.63 2.97 -7.65
C ALA A 47 2.97 3.62 -7.40
N GLY A 48 4.01 3.05 -7.98
CA GLY A 48 5.36 3.56 -7.86
C GLY A 48 6.23 2.87 -8.88
N THR A 49 7.54 2.79 -8.60
CA THR A 49 8.45 2.09 -9.50
C THR A 49 9.15 0.96 -8.78
N VAL A 50 9.45 -0.08 -9.53
CA VAL A 50 10.27 -1.19 -9.06
C VAL A 50 11.33 -1.41 -10.12
N ASN A 51 12.60 -1.20 -9.77
CA ASN A 51 13.71 -1.23 -10.72
C ASN A 51 13.45 -0.30 -11.90
N GLY A 52 12.87 0.86 -11.60
CA GLY A 52 12.58 1.86 -12.63
C GLY A 52 11.33 1.61 -13.45
N VAL A 53 10.61 0.53 -13.19
CA VAL A 53 9.40 0.17 -13.95
C VAL A 53 8.16 0.54 -13.16
N ARG A 54 7.25 1.28 -13.77
CA ARG A 54 5.98 1.65 -13.16
C ARG A 54 5.23 0.37 -12.75
N THR A 55 4.84 0.29 -11.51
CA THR A 55 4.22 -0.91 -10.94
C THR A 55 3.08 -0.49 -10.01
N VAL A 56 1.97 -1.20 -10.09
CA VAL A 56 0.84 -1.02 -9.17
C VAL A 56 0.95 -2.11 -8.11
N ALA A 57 0.67 -1.77 -6.86
CA ALA A 57 0.71 -2.75 -5.79
C ALA A 57 -0.42 -2.49 -4.80
N PHE A 58 -0.92 -3.55 -4.17
CA PHE A 58 -1.82 -3.41 -3.05
C PHE A 58 -1.31 -4.24 -1.89
N CYS A 59 -1.64 -3.80 -0.69
CA CYS A 59 -1.17 -4.46 0.52
C CYS A 59 -2.34 -4.59 1.47
N THR A 60 -2.55 -5.79 2.02
CA THR A 60 -3.57 -5.97 3.05
C THR A 60 -3.01 -5.47 4.37
N ASP A 61 -3.91 -4.93 5.21
CA ASP A 61 -3.52 -4.29 6.46
C ASP A 61 -3.75 -5.27 7.60
N GLY A 62 -2.68 -5.81 8.14
CA GLY A 62 -2.76 -6.76 9.24
C GLY A 62 -3.23 -6.14 10.55
N THR A 63 -3.30 -4.80 10.63
CA THR A 63 -3.79 -4.14 11.83
C THR A 63 -5.30 -3.96 11.80
N VAL A 64 -5.94 -4.30 10.68
CA VAL A 64 -7.39 -4.18 10.52
C VAL A 64 -7.96 -5.58 10.36
N MET A 65 -8.86 -5.95 11.25
CA MET A 65 -9.56 -7.23 11.19
C MET A 65 -8.61 -8.43 11.00
N GLY A 66 -7.41 -8.33 11.57
CA GLY A 66 -6.44 -9.43 11.49
C GLY A 66 -5.98 -9.76 10.09
N GLY A 67 -6.09 -8.81 9.15
CA GLY A 67 -5.70 -9.02 7.78
C GLY A 67 -6.87 -9.37 6.87
N ALA A 68 -8.06 -9.54 7.42
CA ALA A 68 -9.25 -9.76 6.60
C ALA A 68 -9.65 -8.44 5.93
N MET A 69 -10.32 -8.53 4.82
CA MET A 69 -10.77 -7.33 4.12
C MET A 69 -12.28 -7.39 3.95
N GLY A 70 -12.92 -6.21 3.96
CA GLY A 70 -14.34 -6.11 3.70
C GLY A 70 -14.61 -5.82 2.23
N VAL A 71 -15.85 -5.46 1.95
CA VAL A 71 -16.29 -5.16 0.60
C VAL A 71 -15.49 -4.00 0.02
N GLU A 72 -15.23 -2.98 0.84
CA GLU A 72 -14.48 -1.83 0.37
C GLU A 72 -13.03 -2.20 0.02
N GLY A 73 -12.44 -3.11 0.79
CA GLY A 73 -11.10 -3.58 0.47
C GLY A 73 -11.05 -4.29 -0.86
N CYS A 74 -12.06 -5.10 -1.15
CA CYS A 74 -12.14 -5.76 -2.44
C CYS A 74 -12.29 -4.75 -3.57
N ALA A 75 -13.05 -3.68 -3.35
CA ALA A 75 -13.21 -2.63 -4.36
C ALA A 75 -11.88 -1.94 -4.64
N HIS A 76 -11.06 -1.71 -3.61
CA HIS A 76 -9.75 -1.11 -3.81
C HIS A 76 -8.84 -2.03 -4.63
N ILE A 77 -8.93 -3.34 -4.40
CA ILE A 77 -8.14 -4.29 -5.18
C ILE A 77 -8.58 -4.28 -6.64
N VAL A 78 -9.89 -4.27 -6.88
CA VAL A 78 -10.41 -4.21 -8.26
C VAL A 78 -9.93 -2.92 -8.94
N ASN A 79 -9.99 -1.80 -8.23
CA ASN A 79 -9.52 -0.53 -8.78
C ASN A 79 -8.03 -0.58 -9.10
N ALA A 80 -7.23 -1.26 -8.25
CA ALA A 80 -5.81 -1.41 -8.52
C ALA A 80 -5.57 -2.22 -9.80
N TYR A 81 -6.32 -3.30 -9.99
CA TYR A 81 -6.22 -4.07 -11.23
C TYR A 81 -6.63 -3.24 -12.44
N ASP A 82 -7.72 -2.46 -12.32
CA ASP A 82 -8.15 -1.60 -13.43
C ASP A 82 -7.07 -0.58 -13.77
N THR A 83 -6.45 0.01 -12.77
CA THR A 83 -5.38 0.98 -12.98
C THR A 83 -4.20 0.34 -13.69
N ALA A 84 -3.81 -0.86 -13.25
CA ALA A 84 -2.70 -1.57 -13.85
C ALA A 84 -2.99 -1.90 -15.31
N ILE A 85 -4.22 -2.32 -15.59
CA ILE A 85 -4.62 -2.64 -16.97
C ILE A 85 -4.57 -1.39 -17.84
N GLU A 86 -5.12 -0.28 -17.35
CA GLU A 86 -5.12 0.96 -18.10
C GLU A 86 -3.71 1.44 -18.41
N GLU A 87 -2.83 1.31 -17.45
CA GLU A 87 -1.44 1.77 -17.59
C GLU A 87 -0.55 0.71 -18.21
N GLN A 88 -1.07 -0.48 -18.43
CA GLN A 88 -0.28 -1.61 -18.92
C GLN A 88 0.92 -1.86 -18.02
N SER A 89 0.69 -1.76 -16.71
CA SER A 89 1.71 -1.94 -15.68
C SER A 89 1.53 -3.27 -15.00
N PRO A 90 2.62 -3.86 -14.49
CA PRO A 90 2.47 -5.04 -13.63
C PRO A 90 1.78 -4.67 -12.33
N ILE A 91 1.15 -5.64 -11.70
CA ILE A 91 0.50 -5.45 -10.41
C ILE A 91 0.95 -6.55 -9.45
N VAL A 92 1.21 -6.16 -8.21
CA VAL A 92 1.70 -7.07 -7.17
C VAL A 92 0.79 -6.97 -5.96
N GLY A 93 0.42 -8.10 -5.40
CA GLY A 93 -0.35 -8.14 -4.16
C GLY A 93 0.55 -8.55 -3.00
N ILE A 94 0.53 -7.77 -1.93
CA ILE A 94 1.28 -8.06 -0.71
C ILE A 94 0.26 -8.42 0.35
N TRP A 95 0.19 -9.71 0.67
CA TRP A 95 -0.84 -10.22 1.57
C TRP A 95 -0.32 -10.38 2.98
N HIS A 96 -1.18 -10.11 3.95
CA HIS A 96 -0.92 -10.45 5.34
C HIS A 96 -1.95 -11.48 5.75
N SER A 97 -1.50 -12.69 6.10
CA SER A 97 -2.43 -13.69 6.58
C SER A 97 -2.51 -13.57 8.09
N GLY A 98 -3.68 -13.41 8.55
CA GLY A 98 -3.95 -13.12 9.94
C GLY A 98 -3.76 -14.25 10.92
#